data_f694e389952feaaac5662bc8b1db7aea
#
_entry.id   f694e389952feaaac5662bc8b1db7aea
#
_cell.length_a   1.000
_cell.length_b   1.000
_cell.length_c   1.000
_cell.angle_alpha   90.00
_cell.angle_beta   90.00
_cell.angle_gamma   90.00
#
_symmetry.space_group_name_H-M   'P 1'
#
loop_
_entity.id
_entity.type
_entity.pdbx_description
1 polymer ?
#
loop_
_entity_poly.entity_id
_entity_poly.type
_entity_poly.pdbx_seq_one_letter_code
_entity_poly.pdbx_strand_id
1 'polypeptide(L)'
;MILIIDDQNINLVLWNFLLKKDSIVYAQRLETKHLGINWYFVFIDKNGDEDGLVVMDRLLLANPRLAGKIFIISESDYALNNFIHKSNLIDFIRNIF
;
A
#
# COMPACT_ATOMS: atom_id res chain seq x y z
N MET A 1 1.37 10.46 -7.02
CA MET A 1 0.72 9.15 -7.30
C MET A 1 0.79 8.26 -6.07
N ILE A 2 -0.15 7.38 -5.93
CA ILE A 2 -0.25 6.41 -4.85
C ILE A 2 -0.05 5.02 -5.44
N LEU A 3 0.84 4.24 -4.84
CA LEU A 3 1.09 2.85 -5.24
C LEU A 3 0.29 1.90 -4.36
N ILE A 4 -0.40 0.95 -4.98
CA ILE A 4 -1.14 -0.10 -4.29
C ILE A 4 -0.62 -1.45 -4.75
N ILE A 5 -0.11 -2.23 -3.81
CA ILE A 5 0.38 -3.60 -4.05
C ILE A 5 -0.61 -4.57 -3.41
N ASP A 6 -1.39 -5.25 -4.23
CA ASP A 6 -2.42 -6.18 -3.79
C ASP A 6 -2.63 -7.23 -4.88
N ASP A 7 -2.50 -8.51 -4.56
CA ASP A 7 -2.64 -9.59 -5.52
C ASP A 7 -4.09 -9.98 -5.84
N GLN A 8 -5.06 -9.43 -5.11
CA GLN A 8 -6.48 -9.73 -5.31
C GLN A 8 -7.17 -8.62 -6.10
N ASN A 9 -7.46 -8.87 -7.36
CA ASN A 9 -8.11 -7.92 -8.26
C ASN A 9 -9.46 -7.40 -7.75
N ILE A 10 -10.16 -8.19 -6.95
CA ILE A 10 -11.45 -7.76 -6.39
C ILE A 10 -11.30 -6.51 -5.51
N ASN A 11 -10.15 -6.35 -4.87
CA ASN A 11 -9.89 -5.18 -4.04
C ASN A 11 -9.67 -3.91 -4.87
N LEU A 12 -9.37 -4.03 -6.15
CA LEU A 12 -9.23 -2.88 -7.04
C LEU A 12 -10.52 -2.06 -7.12
N VAL A 13 -11.67 -2.72 -7.06
CA VAL A 13 -12.97 -2.04 -7.07
C VAL A 13 -13.07 -1.12 -5.86
N LEU A 14 -12.68 -1.60 -4.67
CA LEU A 14 -12.66 -0.80 -3.45
C LEU A 14 -11.69 0.38 -3.56
N TRP A 15 -10.50 0.14 -4.07
CA TRP A 15 -9.49 1.20 -4.23
C TRP A 15 -9.96 2.29 -5.20
N ASN A 16 -10.57 1.90 -6.32
CA ASN A 16 -11.14 2.85 -7.29
C ASN A 16 -12.31 3.65 -6.71
N PHE A 17 -13.03 3.08 -5.76
CA PHE A 17 -14.10 3.77 -5.05
C PHE A 17 -13.55 4.79 -4.04
N LEU A 18 -12.48 4.43 -3.32
CA LEU A 18 -11.90 5.27 -2.25
C LEU A 18 -11.00 6.38 -2.80
N LEU A 19 -10.31 6.13 -3.90
CA LEU A 19 -9.31 7.02 -4.47
C LEU A 19 -9.60 7.27 -5.95
N LYS A 20 -9.25 8.47 -6.43
CA LYS A 20 -9.38 8.77 -7.85
C LYS A 20 -8.49 7.85 -8.67
N LYS A 21 -9.06 7.21 -9.69
CA LYS A 21 -8.39 6.25 -10.56
C LYS A 21 -7.08 6.82 -11.14
N ASP A 22 -7.06 8.10 -11.53
CA ASP A 22 -5.89 8.73 -12.12
C ASP A 22 -4.77 9.00 -11.12
N SER A 23 -5.05 8.85 -9.82
CA SER A 23 -4.08 9.09 -8.74
C SER A 23 -3.38 7.82 -8.29
N ILE A 24 -3.79 6.64 -8.76
CA ILE A 24 -3.29 5.37 -8.27
C ILE A 24 -2.59 4.57 -9.37
N VAL A 25 -1.57 3.84 -8.96
CA VAL A 25 -0.94 2.76 -9.73
C VAL A 25 -1.19 1.48 -8.95
N TYR A 26 -1.96 0.58 -9.54
CA TYR A 26 -2.26 -0.72 -8.95
C TYR A 26 -1.33 -1.77 -9.54
N ALA A 27 -0.75 -2.60 -8.68
CA ALA A 27 0.10 -3.71 -9.09
C ALA A 27 -0.18 -4.93 -8.21
N GLN A 28 -0.13 -6.12 -8.80
CA GLN A 28 -0.30 -7.36 -8.04
C GLN A 28 0.93 -7.69 -7.22
N ARG A 29 2.10 -7.23 -7.65
CA ARG A 29 3.36 -7.37 -6.93
C ARG A 29 4.30 -6.22 -7.24
N LEU A 30 5.29 -6.02 -6.36
CA LEU A 30 6.33 -5.03 -6.58
C LEU A 30 7.25 -5.45 -7.72
N GLU A 31 7.47 -4.53 -8.65
CA GLU A 31 8.40 -4.71 -9.77
C GLU A 31 9.46 -3.60 -9.74
N THR A 32 10.55 -3.81 -10.48
CA THR A 32 11.65 -2.84 -10.55
C THR A 32 11.19 -1.43 -10.97
N LYS A 33 10.20 -1.35 -11.86
CA LYS A 33 9.66 -0.07 -12.32
C LYS A 33 9.01 0.76 -11.22
N HIS A 34 8.64 0.15 -10.10
CA HIS A 34 8.04 0.85 -8.97
C HIS A 34 9.08 1.43 -8.01
N LEU A 35 10.33 1.01 -8.13
CA LEU A 35 11.41 1.42 -7.23
C LEU A 35 11.94 2.81 -7.61
N GLY A 36 12.40 3.56 -6.62
CA GLY A 36 13.00 4.88 -6.84
C GLY A 36 12.02 6.01 -7.11
N ILE A 37 10.73 5.73 -7.16
CA ILE A 37 9.69 6.74 -7.36
C ILE A 37 9.30 7.35 -6.01
N ASN A 38 9.09 8.67 -5.97
CA ASN A 38 8.59 9.36 -4.79
C ASN A 38 7.06 9.25 -4.73
N TRP A 39 6.58 8.08 -4.31
CA TRP A 39 5.15 7.87 -4.11
C TRP A 39 4.62 8.81 -3.02
N TYR A 40 3.42 9.32 -3.20
CA TYR A 40 2.75 10.11 -2.17
C TYR A 40 2.38 9.24 -0.97
N PHE A 41 1.81 8.07 -1.24
CA PHE A 41 1.58 6.99 -0.29
C PHE A 41 1.77 5.65 -0.98
N VAL A 42 2.05 4.62 -0.19
CA VAL A 42 2.09 3.22 -0.64
C VAL A 42 1.23 2.38 0.30
N PHE A 43 0.31 1.62 -0.27
CA PHE A 43 -0.50 0.66 0.47
C PHE A 43 -0.16 -0.75 0.00
N ILE A 44 0.18 -1.63 0.93
CA ILE A 44 0.66 -2.98 0.63
C ILE A 44 -0.20 -3.99 1.37
N ASP A 45 -0.74 -4.99 0.65
CA ASP A 45 -1.38 -6.14 1.29
C ASP A 45 -0.32 -6.98 2.01
N LYS A 46 -0.54 -7.26 3.31
CA LYS A 46 0.40 -8.03 4.14
C LYS A 46 0.64 -9.41 3.57
N ASN A 47 -0.41 -10.06 3.07
CA ASN A 47 -0.41 -11.45 2.61
C ASN A 47 -0.58 -11.55 1.09
N GLY A 48 0.02 -10.66 0.31
CA GLY A 48 0.04 -10.74 -1.14
C GLY A 48 0.99 -11.81 -1.66
N ASP A 49 1.42 -11.69 -2.92
CA ASP A 49 2.40 -12.61 -3.53
C ASP A 49 3.71 -12.66 -2.74
N GLU A 50 4.11 -11.52 -2.18
CA GLU A 50 5.22 -11.44 -1.24
C GLU A 50 4.70 -10.90 0.09
N ASP A 51 5.37 -11.25 1.21
CA ASP A 51 5.07 -10.67 2.51
C ASP A 51 5.21 -9.14 2.44
N GLY A 52 4.18 -8.42 2.91
CA GLY A 52 4.16 -6.96 2.86
C GLY A 52 5.33 -6.29 3.56
N LEU A 53 5.89 -6.90 4.61
CA LEU A 53 7.09 -6.38 5.28
C LEU A 53 8.31 -6.46 4.38
N VAL A 54 8.46 -7.53 3.61
CA VAL A 54 9.55 -7.66 2.63
C VAL A 54 9.41 -6.62 1.54
N VAL A 55 8.21 -6.41 1.03
CA VAL A 55 7.93 -5.39 0.02
C VAL A 55 8.28 -4.00 0.55
N MET A 56 7.88 -3.68 1.78
CA MET A 56 8.20 -2.41 2.42
C MET A 56 9.71 -2.19 2.50
N ASP A 57 10.47 -3.20 2.94
CA ASP A 57 11.92 -3.10 3.05
C ASP A 57 12.58 -2.81 1.71
N ARG A 58 12.12 -3.47 0.65
CA ARG A 58 12.64 -3.22 -0.70
C ARG A 58 12.38 -1.80 -1.17
N LEU A 59 11.19 -1.28 -0.91
CA LEU A 59 10.84 0.11 -1.24
C LEU A 59 11.69 1.12 -0.48
N LEU A 60 11.88 0.90 0.82
CA LEU A 60 12.68 1.80 1.66
C LEU A 60 14.17 1.78 1.31
N LEU A 61 14.70 0.61 0.94
CA LEU A 61 16.09 0.51 0.46
C LEU A 61 16.29 1.31 -0.83
N ALA A 62 15.32 1.26 -1.73
CA ALA A 62 15.40 2.00 -3.00
C ALA A 62 15.14 3.51 -2.81
N ASN A 63 14.29 3.87 -1.86
CA ASN A 63 13.94 5.27 -1.59
C ASN A 63 13.60 5.50 -0.12
N PRO A 64 14.60 5.90 0.71
CA PRO A 64 14.37 6.17 2.13
C PRO A 64 13.35 7.28 2.42
N ARG A 65 13.05 8.15 1.44
CA ARG A 65 12.06 9.22 1.60
C ARG A 65 10.64 8.68 1.77
N LEU A 66 10.42 7.40 1.46
CA LEU A 66 9.11 6.76 1.67
C LEU A 66 8.84 6.40 3.13
N ALA A 67 9.79 6.60 4.04
CA ALA A 67 9.56 6.40 5.47
C ALA A 67 8.36 7.24 5.93
N GLY A 68 7.43 6.61 6.66
CA GLY A 68 6.20 7.25 7.11
C GLY A 68 5.08 7.34 6.06
N LYS A 69 5.33 6.90 4.83
CA LYS A 69 4.37 6.93 3.73
C LYS A 69 3.87 5.55 3.30
N ILE A 70 4.41 4.49 3.89
CA ILE A 70 4.07 3.11 3.55
C ILE A 70 3.16 2.54 4.63
N PHE A 71 2.01 2.03 4.21
CA PHE A 71 1.04 1.40 5.09
C PHE A 71 0.77 -0.02 4.63
N ILE A 72 0.71 -0.94 5.59
CA ILE A 72 0.48 -2.37 5.34
C ILE A 72 -0.92 -2.71 5.77
N ILE A 73 -1.70 -3.26 4.86
CA ILE A 73 -3.10 -3.64 5.09
C ILE A 73 -3.13 -5.10 5.52
N SER A 74 -3.75 -5.38 6.65
CA SER A 74 -3.80 -6.71 7.23
C SER A 74 -5.18 -7.07 7.74
N GLU A 75 -5.51 -8.36 7.71
CA GLU A 75 -6.70 -8.91 8.36
C GLU A 75 -6.46 -9.21 9.84
N SER A 76 -5.22 -9.17 10.29
CA SER A 76 -4.83 -9.37 11.69
C SER A 76 -4.34 -8.07 12.30
N ASP A 77 -4.51 -7.94 13.63
CA ASP A 77 -3.97 -6.81 14.36
C ASP A 77 -2.46 -6.98 14.57
N TYR A 78 -1.72 -5.92 14.30
CA TYR A 78 -0.29 -5.84 14.57
C TYR A 78 0.00 -4.56 15.37
N ALA A 79 0.93 -4.65 16.32
CA ALA A 79 1.32 -3.53 17.17
C ALA A 79 2.33 -2.59 16.50
N LEU A 80 2.21 -2.37 15.19
CA LEU A 80 3.07 -1.49 14.41
C LEU A 80 2.27 -0.30 13.88
N ASN A 81 2.84 0.88 13.96
CA ASN A 81 2.13 2.13 13.64
C ASN A 81 1.69 2.23 12.16
N ASN A 82 2.39 1.55 11.27
CA ASN A 82 2.10 1.58 9.85
C ASN A 82 1.20 0.44 9.38
N PHE A 83 0.68 -0.37 10.29
CA PHE A 83 -0.29 -1.41 9.96
C PHE A 83 -1.70 -0.87 10.11
N ILE A 84 -2.54 -1.18 9.11
CA ILE A 84 -3.95 -0.83 9.10
C ILE A 84 -4.75 -2.12 9.00
N HIS A 85 -5.62 -2.36 9.98
CA HIS A 85 -6.56 -3.48 9.87
C HIS A 85 -7.51 -3.22 8.71
N LYS A 86 -7.81 -4.26 7.94
CA LYS A 86 -8.65 -4.16 6.74
C LYS A 86 -10.00 -3.50 7.01
N SER A 87 -10.60 -3.77 8.18
CA SER A 87 -11.87 -3.18 8.58
C SER A 87 -11.80 -1.66 8.83
N ASN A 88 -10.60 -1.12 9.06
CA ASN A 88 -10.40 0.31 9.33
C ASN A 88 -9.91 1.09 8.10
N LEU A 89 -9.74 0.42 6.96
CA LEU A 89 -9.14 1.03 5.78
C LEU A 89 -9.97 2.21 5.26
N ILE A 90 -11.28 2.07 5.19
CA ILE A 90 -12.16 3.12 4.67
C ILE A 90 -12.04 4.39 5.53
N ASP A 91 -12.12 4.23 6.85
CA ASP A 91 -12.00 5.37 7.76
C ASP A 91 -10.62 6.01 7.69
N PHE A 92 -9.57 5.19 7.59
CA PHE A 92 -8.21 5.69 7.45
C PHE A 92 -8.07 6.54 6.18
N ILE A 93 -8.51 6.03 5.03
CA ILE A 93 -8.42 6.76 3.76
C ILE A 93 -9.19 8.06 3.82
N ARG A 94 -10.39 8.07 4.39
CA ARG A 94 -11.20 9.29 4.53
C ARG A 94 -10.55 10.36 5.41
N ASN A 95 -9.76 9.94 6.40
CA ASN A 95 -9.10 10.87 7.33
C ASN A 95 -7.81 11.47 6.76
N ILE A 96 -7.12 10.79 5.82
CA ILE A 96 -5.87 11.31 5.25
C ILE A 96 -6.09 12.02 3.91
N PHE A 97 -7.24 11.86 3.30
CA PHE A 97 -7.64 12.53 2.07
C PHE A 97 -8.95 13.32 2.29
#